data_e9398c53807a89c13b4893e666809f5e
#
_entry.id   e9398c53807a89c13b4893e666809f5e
#
_cell.length_a   1.000
_cell.length_b   1.000
_cell.length_c   1.000
_cell.angle_alpha   90.00
_cell.angle_beta   90.00
_cell.angle_gamma   90.00
#
_symmetry.space_group_name_H-M   'P 1'
#
loop_
_entity.id
_entity.type
_entity.pdbx_description
1 polymer ?
#
loop_
_entity_poly.entity_id
_entity_poly.type
_entity_poly.pdbx_seq_one_letter_code
_entity_poly.pdbx_strand_id
1 'polypeptide(L)'
;MQRIGKKLLSILLTVIIAVSSCVIFANAETDSVITKVDSLEAATEELTNSKHVDELEKDEVYPTILIHGIGQSRTFMLDEDGNDAVDPDGKKITGWPIYFYVPELVFKLVVPLLASLITQKDCGLSKKAYDAIYDAVDYLAFNDDGTPKNDFRVEGYDNRSAAECTEEEKAAIFDHVPIKNYTDKVGEENLYYYAYNSFGDIYQIVDGLEEIIEQAKKDTGKDKVNLLPISLGGAISVAYIGEHPKCEDINKIVLIVPAADGSEIVGKVMLGQLDYSDAGLYRNMFTKLVGEDNYTGWLINIGIRILPKNVVIGLLKAIAAGLSDSALARVTNMWGLVPSSMYDELAEKYLVEGTKFASDVEKFHNAQLNYTSNLKAAAKNGVKIYDICAYGLELYSLIDSNSNSDKIIHSASTSLGATFSKINEKLPGDYTQQKLTGTNFISPDGQVDASTCAFPYTTWFFGNQSHEELAHNDVVISLATDLLVVKDMNVFTTVEYPQFNGHRNTHDLIKYIKEAEAVDLSTLSAEDAEKLTAALNKAKAILATTIIVEGEAEAAENELYNALADIGLREKKDDTMDNILLVVCKTASELIYRYFGPRGFSDPYGV
;
A
#
# COMPACT_ATOMS: atom_id res chain seq x y z
N MET A 1 2.82 38.07 -13.18
CA MET A 1 1.71 37.72 -12.29
C MET A 1 0.98 36.42 -12.72
N GLN A 2 0.49 36.26 -13.96
CA GLN A 2 -0.22 35.03 -14.39
C GLN A 2 0.61 33.74 -14.29
N ARG A 3 1.91 33.73 -14.57
CA ARG A 3 2.78 32.56 -14.44
C ARG A 3 3.07 32.16 -12.98
N ILE A 4 3.16 33.15 -12.08
CA ILE A 4 3.37 32.90 -10.64
C ILE A 4 2.07 32.40 -10.01
N GLY A 5 0.91 32.95 -10.39
CA GLY A 5 -0.39 32.46 -9.95
C GLY A 5 -0.65 31.01 -10.36
N LYS A 6 -0.31 30.62 -11.60
CA LYS A 6 -0.45 29.23 -12.07
C LYS A 6 0.47 28.26 -11.33
N LYS A 7 1.70 28.66 -10.98
CA LYS A 7 2.64 27.83 -10.22
C LYS A 7 2.22 27.67 -8.75
N LEU A 8 1.80 28.76 -8.08
CA LEU A 8 1.25 28.71 -6.72
C LEU A 8 -0.02 27.88 -6.64
N LEU A 9 -0.84 27.96 -7.67
CA LEU A 9 -2.05 27.19 -7.81
C LEU A 9 -1.76 25.71 -8.06
N SER A 10 -0.76 25.40 -8.89
CA SER A 10 -0.27 24.03 -9.09
C SER A 10 0.23 23.44 -7.76
N ILE A 11 0.96 24.22 -6.95
CA ILE A 11 1.44 23.80 -5.62
C ILE A 11 0.26 23.50 -4.69
N LEU A 12 -0.75 24.36 -4.63
CA LEU A 12 -1.93 24.11 -3.80
C LEU A 12 -2.73 22.89 -4.29
N LEU A 13 -2.89 22.74 -5.59
CA LEU A 13 -3.52 21.55 -6.18
C LEU A 13 -2.71 20.29 -5.88
N THR A 14 -1.39 20.37 -5.96
CA THR A 14 -0.52 19.22 -5.62
C THR A 14 -0.62 18.89 -4.13
N VAL A 15 -0.75 19.90 -3.23
CA VAL A 15 -1.03 19.64 -1.80
C VAL A 15 -2.39 18.97 -1.62
N ILE A 16 -3.42 19.44 -2.30
CA ILE A 16 -4.77 18.85 -2.23
C ILE A 16 -4.75 17.45 -2.83
N ILE A 17 -4.12 17.27 -3.99
CA ILE A 17 -3.98 15.95 -4.64
C ILE A 17 -3.07 15.04 -3.80
N ALA A 18 -1.96 15.55 -3.25
CA ALA A 18 -1.08 14.77 -2.40
C ALA A 18 -1.79 14.32 -1.12
N VAL A 19 -2.50 15.19 -0.40
CA VAL A 19 -3.27 14.81 0.80
C VAL A 19 -4.41 13.88 0.42
N SER A 20 -5.08 14.10 -0.70
CA SER A 20 -6.12 13.19 -1.22
C SER A 20 -5.53 11.87 -1.76
N SER A 21 -4.31 11.92 -2.30
CA SER A 21 -3.56 10.74 -2.77
C SER A 21 -2.89 9.98 -1.63
N CYS A 22 -2.66 10.60 -0.46
CA CYS A 22 -2.03 9.96 0.70
C CYS A 22 -2.91 8.93 1.38
N VAL A 23 -4.20 9.02 1.22
CA VAL A 23 -5.11 7.92 1.56
C VAL A 23 -5.01 6.83 0.48
N ILE A 24 -4.37 7.11 -0.64
CA ILE A 24 -4.57 6.35 -1.86
C ILE A 24 -3.26 5.89 -2.54
N PHE A 25 -2.15 6.62 -2.55
CA PHE A 25 -0.84 6.18 -3.12
C PHE A 25 0.29 7.13 -2.76
N ALA A 26 1.39 6.55 -2.35
CA ALA A 26 2.69 7.19 -2.39
C ALA A 26 3.67 6.23 -3.07
N ASN A 27 4.02 6.50 -4.29
CA ASN A 27 5.28 6.02 -4.85
C ASN A 27 6.38 6.88 -4.26
N ALA A 28 7.11 6.35 -3.31
CA ALA A 28 8.27 7.02 -2.75
C ALA A 28 9.40 6.02 -2.54
N GLU A 29 10.40 6.13 -3.38
CA GLU A 29 11.73 5.58 -3.09
C GLU A 29 12.32 6.30 -1.88
N THR A 30 12.83 5.57 -0.91
CA THR A 30 13.48 6.17 0.26
C THR A 30 14.77 5.45 0.60
N ASP A 31 15.83 6.24 0.77
CA ASP A 31 17.09 5.81 1.36
C ASP A 31 16.91 5.48 2.85
N SER A 32 17.30 4.28 3.24
CA SER A 32 17.37 3.86 4.63
C SER A 32 18.82 3.51 5.05
N VAL A 33 19.17 3.87 6.26
CA VAL A 33 20.51 3.63 6.85
C VAL A 33 20.56 2.24 7.47
N ILE A 34 21.56 1.43 7.10
CA ILE A 34 21.77 0.07 7.59
C ILE A 34 22.60 0.05 8.85
N THR A 35 22.15 -0.72 9.84
CA THR A 35 23.01 -1.28 10.88
C THR A 35 23.32 -2.74 10.59
N LYS A 36 24.60 -3.10 10.55
CA LYS A 36 25.10 -4.46 10.36
C LYS A 36 24.51 -5.42 11.38
N VAL A 37 24.02 -6.57 10.90
CA VAL A 37 23.61 -7.70 11.74
C VAL A 37 24.83 -8.61 11.98
N ASP A 38 25.33 -8.65 13.21
CA ASP A 38 26.27 -9.66 13.67
C ASP A 38 25.49 -10.74 14.43
N SER A 39 25.33 -11.87 13.84
CA SER A 39 25.32 -13.25 14.34
C SER A 39 24.34 -14.19 13.66
N LEU A 40 24.91 -14.97 12.76
CA LEU A 40 24.25 -16.08 12.05
C LEU A 40 24.27 -17.40 12.84
N GLU A 41 24.82 -17.43 14.05
CA GLU A 41 25.14 -18.69 14.75
C GLU A 41 23.97 -19.35 15.51
N ALA A 42 22.93 -18.61 15.90
CA ALA A 42 21.82 -19.19 16.66
C ALA A 42 20.72 -19.84 15.77
N ALA A 43 20.69 -19.52 14.48
CA ALA A 43 19.72 -20.08 13.53
C ALA A 43 20.16 -21.43 12.93
N THR A 44 21.39 -21.84 13.14
CA THR A 44 22.01 -22.97 12.43
C THR A 44 21.63 -24.36 12.95
N GLU A 45 21.13 -24.50 14.17
CA GLU A 45 20.79 -25.83 14.70
C GLU A 45 19.40 -26.35 14.26
N GLU A 46 18.42 -25.48 13.99
CA GLU A 46 17.10 -25.87 13.48
C GLU A 46 17.06 -26.03 11.95
N LEU A 47 17.96 -25.38 11.23
CA LEU A 47 18.12 -25.49 9.77
C LEU A 47 18.68 -26.83 9.29
N THR A 48 19.20 -27.67 10.16
CA THR A 48 19.82 -28.97 9.77
C THR A 48 18.83 -30.00 9.22
N ASN A 49 17.52 -29.75 9.33
CA ASN A 49 16.47 -30.61 8.77
C ASN A 49 15.60 -29.93 7.71
N SER A 50 15.87 -28.67 7.36
CA SER A 50 15.11 -27.98 6.31
C SER A 50 15.47 -28.53 4.94
N LYS A 51 14.48 -28.59 4.05
CA LYS A 51 14.58 -29.12 2.69
C LYS A 51 14.58 -27.98 1.69
N HIS A 52 14.94 -28.28 0.46
CA HIS A 52 14.61 -27.39 -0.65
C HIS A 52 13.12 -27.49 -1.00
N VAL A 53 12.51 -26.39 -1.45
CA VAL A 53 11.07 -26.35 -1.80
C VAL A 53 10.71 -27.42 -2.81
N ASP A 54 11.61 -27.73 -3.76
CA ASP A 54 11.38 -28.75 -4.78
C ASP A 54 11.28 -30.18 -4.22
N GLU A 55 11.79 -30.41 -3.02
CA GLU A 55 11.72 -31.70 -2.31
C GLU A 55 10.43 -31.89 -1.51
N LEU A 56 9.60 -30.84 -1.40
CA LEU A 56 8.36 -30.88 -0.63
C LEU A 56 7.22 -31.49 -1.44
N GLU A 57 6.32 -32.17 -0.74
CA GLU A 57 5.10 -32.74 -1.32
C GLU A 57 4.22 -31.60 -1.85
N LYS A 58 3.82 -31.70 -3.11
CA LYS A 58 2.87 -30.76 -3.72
C LYS A 58 1.46 -31.07 -3.26
N ASP A 59 0.65 -30.03 -3.11
CA ASP A 59 -0.78 -30.19 -2.82
C ASP A 59 -1.55 -30.53 -4.11
N GLU A 60 -2.78 -30.96 -3.95
CA GLU A 60 -3.75 -30.94 -5.03
C GLU A 60 -3.95 -29.50 -5.49
N VAL A 61 -4.05 -29.26 -6.80
CA VAL A 61 -4.27 -27.92 -7.34
C VAL A 61 -5.70 -27.49 -7.09
N TYR A 62 -5.87 -26.44 -6.31
CA TYR A 62 -7.12 -25.73 -6.10
C TYR A 62 -7.05 -24.35 -6.79
N PRO A 63 -8.15 -23.85 -7.36
CA PRO A 63 -8.15 -22.50 -7.93
C PRO A 63 -7.88 -21.45 -6.84
N THR A 64 -7.14 -20.42 -7.19
CA THR A 64 -6.79 -19.32 -6.28
C THR A 64 -7.53 -18.06 -6.67
N ILE A 65 -8.26 -17.48 -5.71
CA ILE A 65 -8.90 -16.17 -5.83
C ILE A 65 -7.96 -15.12 -5.24
N LEU A 66 -7.41 -14.26 -6.11
CA LEU A 66 -6.61 -13.10 -5.70
C LEU A 66 -7.56 -11.96 -5.35
N ILE A 67 -7.53 -11.50 -4.10
CA ILE A 67 -8.33 -10.37 -3.60
C ILE A 67 -7.38 -9.20 -3.42
N HIS A 68 -7.44 -8.26 -4.35
CA HIS A 68 -6.45 -7.20 -4.49
C HIS A 68 -6.50 -6.14 -3.36
N GLY A 69 -5.50 -5.26 -3.31
CA GLY A 69 -5.44 -4.09 -2.43
C GLY A 69 -6.30 -2.93 -2.92
N ILE A 70 -6.27 -1.82 -2.19
CA ILE A 70 -7.01 -0.62 -2.56
C ILE A 70 -6.60 -0.13 -3.96
N GLY A 71 -7.58 0.21 -4.78
CA GLY A 71 -7.35 0.89 -6.06
C GLY A 71 -6.76 0.05 -7.19
N GLN A 72 -6.69 -1.27 -7.06
CA GLN A 72 -6.21 -2.15 -8.12
C GLN A 72 -7.32 -2.62 -9.09
N SER A 73 -8.50 -1.99 -9.04
CA SER A 73 -9.56 -2.10 -10.05
C SER A 73 -10.08 -0.71 -10.39
N ARG A 74 -10.17 -0.41 -11.68
CA ARG A 74 -10.76 0.86 -12.13
C ARG A 74 -12.28 0.80 -11.99
N THR A 75 -12.86 1.93 -11.57
CA THR A 75 -14.31 2.05 -11.45
C THR A 75 -14.80 3.31 -12.15
N PHE A 76 -15.96 3.21 -12.78
CA PHE A 76 -16.57 4.28 -13.55
C PHE A 76 -17.95 4.57 -12.98
N MET A 77 -18.24 5.85 -12.69
CA MET A 77 -19.56 6.28 -12.26
C MET A 77 -20.57 6.11 -13.42
N LEU A 78 -21.76 5.66 -13.11
CA LEU A 78 -22.84 5.52 -14.08
C LEU A 78 -23.79 6.73 -14.02
N ASP A 79 -24.32 7.10 -15.18
CA ASP A 79 -25.42 8.05 -15.30
C ASP A 79 -26.79 7.36 -15.09
N GLU A 80 -27.89 8.14 -15.14
CA GLU A 80 -29.25 7.62 -14.94
C GLU A 80 -29.69 6.59 -16.03
N ASP A 81 -29.01 6.59 -17.18
CA ASP A 81 -29.23 5.65 -18.28
C ASP A 81 -28.32 4.41 -18.21
N GLY A 82 -27.45 4.33 -17.20
CA GLY A 82 -26.50 3.22 -16.98
C GLY A 82 -25.24 3.28 -17.85
N ASN A 83 -24.95 4.42 -18.48
CA ASN A 83 -23.70 4.64 -19.22
C ASN A 83 -22.63 5.26 -18.30
N ASP A 84 -21.36 5.22 -18.74
CA ASP A 84 -20.29 5.90 -18.02
C ASP A 84 -20.54 7.42 -17.97
N ALA A 85 -20.70 7.97 -16.78
CA ALA A 85 -20.90 9.41 -16.57
C ALA A 85 -19.66 10.20 -17.01
N VAL A 86 -19.89 11.39 -17.57
CA VAL A 86 -18.81 12.25 -18.06
C VAL A 86 -18.91 13.66 -17.46
N ASP A 87 -17.76 14.31 -17.34
CA ASP A 87 -17.66 15.71 -16.94
C ASP A 87 -18.04 16.67 -18.10
N PRO A 88 -18.09 18.00 -17.86
CA PRO A 88 -18.37 19.00 -18.90
C PRO A 88 -17.42 18.97 -20.10
N ASP A 89 -16.22 18.42 -19.94
CA ASP A 89 -15.20 18.30 -20.98
C ASP A 89 -15.28 16.93 -21.71
N GLY A 90 -16.25 16.07 -21.33
CA GLY A 90 -16.49 14.74 -21.91
C GLY A 90 -15.58 13.65 -21.39
N LYS A 91 -14.85 13.89 -20.29
CA LYS A 91 -14.00 12.90 -19.65
C LYS A 91 -14.83 12.06 -18.69
N LYS A 92 -14.63 10.73 -18.70
CA LYS A 92 -15.31 9.81 -17.78
C LYS A 92 -15.01 10.14 -16.33
N ILE A 93 -16.05 10.12 -15.49
CA ILE A 93 -15.94 10.25 -14.05
C ILE A 93 -15.64 8.87 -13.48
N THR A 94 -14.51 8.76 -12.78
CA THR A 94 -14.06 7.50 -12.20
C THR A 94 -14.23 7.52 -10.68
N GLY A 95 -14.62 6.39 -10.10
CA GLY A 95 -14.54 6.18 -8.64
C GLY A 95 -13.11 5.83 -8.23
N TRP A 96 -12.40 5.10 -9.11
CA TRP A 96 -10.98 4.88 -9.02
C TRP A 96 -10.32 4.88 -10.42
N PRO A 97 -9.19 5.60 -10.63
CA PRO A 97 -8.64 6.65 -9.72
C PRO A 97 -9.69 7.70 -9.38
N ILE A 98 -9.65 8.26 -8.15
CA ILE A 98 -10.62 9.28 -7.74
C ILE A 98 -10.59 10.44 -8.74
N TYR A 99 -11.77 10.79 -9.24
CA TYR A 99 -11.89 11.86 -10.21
C TYR A 99 -11.97 13.23 -9.53
N PHE A 100 -11.16 14.18 -9.98
CA PHE A 100 -11.21 15.58 -9.56
C PHE A 100 -11.41 16.51 -10.76
N TYR A 101 -12.45 17.33 -10.72
CA TYR A 101 -12.61 18.39 -11.70
C TYR A 101 -11.75 19.60 -11.30
N VAL A 102 -10.51 19.58 -11.75
CA VAL A 102 -9.46 20.55 -11.41
C VAL A 102 -9.86 22.02 -11.60
N PRO A 103 -10.55 22.43 -12.70
CA PRO A 103 -10.94 23.83 -12.88
C PRO A 103 -11.82 24.38 -11.75
N GLU A 104 -12.72 23.57 -11.20
CA GLU A 104 -13.59 23.98 -10.12
C GLU A 104 -12.85 24.16 -8.79
N LEU A 105 -11.96 23.20 -8.45
CA LEU A 105 -11.11 23.28 -7.25
C LEU A 105 -10.27 24.56 -7.28
N VAL A 106 -9.66 24.84 -8.43
CA VAL A 106 -8.88 26.05 -8.67
C VAL A 106 -9.72 27.30 -8.44
N PHE A 107 -10.90 27.36 -9.04
CA PHE A 107 -11.79 28.52 -8.92
C PHE A 107 -12.24 28.77 -7.48
N LYS A 108 -12.57 27.70 -6.74
CA LYS A 108 -12.99 27.80 -5.34
C LYS A 108 -11.88 28.29 -4.41
N LEU A 109 -10.61 27.95 -4.67
CA LEU A 109 -9.49 28.13 -3.73
C LEU A 109 -8.59 29.34 -4.04
N VAL A 110 -8.52 29.81 -5.29
CA VAL A 110 -7.54 30.84 -5.68
C VAL A 110 -7.72 32.16 -4.95
N VAL A 111 -8.95 32.64 -4.81
CA VAL A 111 -9.23 33.94 -4.19
C VAL A 111 -8.95 33.92 -2.68
N PRO A 112 -9.47 32.96 -1.88
CA PRO A 112 -9.17 32.90 -0.45
C PRO A 112 -7.68 32.63 -0.18
N LEU A 113 -6.99 31.87 -1.03
CA LEU A 113 -5.54 31.68 -0.91
C LEU A 113 -4.77 32.98 -1.09
N LEU A 114 -5.04 33.75 -2.16
CA LEU A 114 -4.39 35.02 -2.38
C LEU A 114 -4.68 36.04 -1.26
N ALA A 115 -5.92 36.08 -0.79
CA ALA A 115 -6.29 36.91 0.35
C ALA A 115 -5.54 36.49 1.63
N SER A 116 -5.41 35.21 1.89
CA SER A 116 -4.68 34.68 3.05
C SER A 116 -3.17 34.96 2.95
N LEU A 117 -2.59 34.86 1.77
CA LEU A 117 -1.18 35.22 1.54
C LEU A 117 -0.91 36.70 1.78
N ILE A 118 -1.82 37.59 1.35
CA ILE A 118 -1.65 39.05 1.52
C ILE A 118 -1.89 39.48 2.96
N THR A 119 -2.94 38.96 3.59
CA THR A 119 -3.37 39.40 4.91
C THR A 119 -2.70 38.63 6.06
N GLN A 120 -2.04 37.50 5.76
CA GLN A 120 -1.47 36.59 6.73
C GLN A 120 -2.52 36.06 7.74
N LYS A 121 -3.77 35.88 7.26
CA LYS A 121 -4.90 35.35 8.04
C LYS A 121 -5.68 34.38 7.18
N ASP A 122 -6.42 33.47 7.82
CA ASP A 122 -7.39 32.65 7.14
C ASP A 122 -8.58 33.50 6.65
N CYS A 123 -8.56 33.85 5.39
CA CYS A 123 -9.64 34.62 4.74
C CYS A 123 -10.73 33.70 4.18
N GLY A 124 -11.11 32.67 4.91
CA GLY A 124 -12.07 31.65 4.50
C GLY A 124 -11.43 30.52 3.67
N LEU A 125 -10.09 30.45 3.63
CA LEU A 125 -9.35 29.43 2.88
C LEU A 125 -9.67 28.04 3.43
N SER A 126 -9.60 27.83 4.75
CA SER A 126 -9.91 26.54 5.38
C SER A 126 -11.33 26.07 5.08
N LYS A 127 -12.35 26.98 5.24
CA LYS A 127 -13.72 26.61 4.91
C LYS A 127 -13.88 26.23 3.44
N LYS A 128 -13.29 27.00 2.53
CA LYS A 128 -13.36 26.72 1.09
C LYS A 128 -12.61 25.45 0.70
N ALA A 129 -11.54 25.11 1.40
CA ALA A 129 -10.84 23.85 1.21
C ALA A 129 -11.69 22.66 1.67
N TYR A 130 -12.34 22.76 2.85
CA TYR A 130 -13.30 21.76 3.31
C TYR A 130 -14.42 21.56 2.28
N ASP A 131 -15.13 22.64 1.91
CA ASP A 131 -16.24 22.56 0.95
C ASP A 131 -15.77 21.92 -0.38
N ALA A 132 -14.60 22.34 -0.87
CA ALA A 132 -14.07 21.86 -2.15
C ALA A 132 -13.69 20.37 -2.13
N ILE A 133 -13.07 19.89 -1.05
CA ILE A 133 -12.72 18.48 -0.89
C ILE A 133 -13.98 17.65 -0.64
N TYR A 134 -14.87 18.09 0.24
CA TYR A 134 -16.13 17.41 0.51
C TYR A 134 -16.91 17.18 -0.81
N ASP A 135 -17.19 18.26 -1.56
CA ASP A 135 -17.92 18.20 -2.83
C ASP A 135 -17.21 17.31 -3.86
N ALA A 136 -15.86 17.32 -3.87
CA ALA A 136 -15.08 16.59 -4.86
C ALA A 136 -15.09 15.07 -4.68
N VAL A 137 -15.37 14.55 -3.48
CA VAL A 137 -15.33 13.10 -3.21
C VAL A 137 -16.64 12.55 -2.63
N ASP A 138 -17.64 13.41 -2.33
CA ASP A 138 -18.93 13.00 -1.78
C ASP A 138 -19.75 12.10 -2.72
N TYR A 139 -19.43 12.13 -4.01
CA TYR A 139 -20.04 11.25 -5.01
C TYR A 139 -19.72 9.76 -4.79
N LEU A 140 -18.69 9.43 -4.01
CA LEU A 140 -18.33 8.07 -3.59
C LEU A 140 -19.13 7.58 -2.38
N ALA A 141 -19.82 8.47 -1.67
CA ALA A 141 -20.41 8.20 -0.38
C ALA A 141 -21.72 7.39 -0.46
N PHE A 142 -22.08 6.80 0.67
CA PHE A 142 -23.34 6.11 0.90
C PHE A 142 -24.27 6.95 1.77
N ASN A 143 -25.56 6.73 1.60
CA ASN A 143 -26.61 7.26 2.45
C ASN A 143 -26.73 6.45 3.75
N ASP A 144 -27.43 6.99 4.74
CA ASP A 144 -27.64 6.32 6.04
C ASP A 144 -28.41 5.00 5.92
N ASP A 145 -29.25 4.85 4.88
CA ASP A 145 -29.97 3.61 4.57
C ASP A 145 -29.10 2.53 3.90
N GLY A 146 -27.81 2.80 3.70
CA GLY A 146 -26.86 1.89 3.07
C GLY A 146 -26.89 1.89 1.54
N THR A 147 -27.66 2.79 0.91
CA THR A 147 -27.63 2.93 -0.55
C THR A 147 -26.47 3.83 -1.01
N PRO A 148 -25.79 3.53 -2.12
CA PRO A 148 -24.78 4.44 -2.67
C PRO A 148 -25.41 5.73 -3.18
N LYS A 149 -24.69 6.84 -3.15
CA LYS A 149 -25.13 8.11 -3.77
C LYS A 149 -25.11 8.04 -5.29
N ASN A 150 -24.21 7.26 -5.85
CA ASN A 150 -24.10 7.00 -7.28
C ASN A 150 -23.71 5.54 -7.50
N ASP A 151 -24.13 4.99 -8.63
CA ASP A 151 -23.76 3.65 -9.05
C ASP A 151 -22.44 3.65 -9.79
N PHE A 152 -21.67 2.57 -9.63
CA PHE A 152 -20.37 2.39 -10.26
C PHE A 152 -20.28 1.03 -10.95
N ARG A 153 -19.73 1.06 -12.16
CA ARG A 153 -19.29 -0.14 -12.85
C ARG A 153 -17.83 -0.40 -12.51
N VAL A 154 -17.51 -1.61 -12.13
CA VAL A 154 -16.12 -2.08 -11.97
C VAL A 154 -15.60 -2.55 -13.33
N GLU A 155 -14.39 -2.15 -13.69
CA GLU A 155 -13.65 -2.74 -14.80
C GLU A 155 -13.05 -4.05 -14.30
N GLY A 156 -13.74 -5.14 -14.59
CA GLY A 156 -13.43 -6.46 -14.06
C GLY A 156 -13.34 -7.51 -15.16
N TYR A 157 -13.24 -8.75 -14.75
CA TYR A 157 -12.98 -9.89 -15.63
C TYR A 157 -14.15 -10.88 -15.63
N ASP A 158 -15.36 -10.45 -15.25
CA ASP A 158 -16.62 -11.21 -15.25
C ASP A 158 -16.50 -12.58 -14.54
N ASN A 159 -15.75 -12.64 -13.44
CA ASN A 159 -15.44 -13.85 -12.68
C ASN A 159 -14.79 -14.97 -13.52
N ARG A 160 -14.12 -14.62 -14.63
CA ARG A 160 -13.37 -15.55 -15.48
C ARG A 160 -12.00 -15.88 -14.89
N SER A 161 -11.50 -17.08 -15.19
CA SER A 161 -10.10 -17.43 -14.93
C SER A 161 -9.15 -16.60 -15.81
N ALA A 162 -7.88 -16.50 -15.41
CA ALA A 162 -6.87 -15.84 -16.23
C ALA A 162 -6.71 -16.49 -17.62
N ALA A 163 -6.98 -17.79 -17.76
CA ALA A 163 -6.95 -18.47 -19.05
C ALA A 163 -7.99 -17.96 -20.05
N GLU A 164 -9.11 -17.42 -19.57
CA GLU A 164 -10.21 -16.88 -20.39
C GLU A 164 -10.08 -15.39 -20.65
N CYS A 165 -9.11 -14.73 -19.99
CA CYS A 165 -8.81 -13.33 -20.20
C CYS A 165 -8.01 -13.11 -21.49
N THR A 166 -8.18 -11.92 -22.09
CA THR A 166 -7.33 -11.48 -23.20
C THR A 166 -5.89 -11.23 -22.73
N GLU A 167 -4.93 -11.18 -23.64
CA GLU A 167 -3.53 -10.90 -23.28
C GLU A 167 -3.35 -9.50 -22.62
N GLU A 168 -4.20 -8.53 -22.99
CA GLU A 168 -4.19 -7.20 -22.39
C GLU A 168 -4.73 -7.25 -20.94
N GLU A 169 -5.82 -7.99 -20.70
CA GLU A 169 -6.35 -8.21 -19.34
C GLU A 169 -5.37 -8.98 -18.47
N LYS A 170 -4.71 -10.03 -19.00
CA LYS A 170 -3.65 -10.76 -18.28
C LYS A 170 -2.47 -9.85 -17.92
N ALA A 171 -2.04 -9.02 -18.88
CA ALA A 171 -0.96 -8.07 -18.63
C ALA A 171 -1.33 -7.11 -17.49
N ALA A 172 -2.57 -6.62 -17.43
CA ALA A 172 -3.05 -5.77 -16.34
C ALA A 172 -3.07 -6.51 -14.99
N ILE A 173 -3.54 -7.76 -14.95
CA ILE A 173 -3.52 -8.59 -13.73
C ILE A 173 -2.09 -8.76 -13.20
N PHE A 174 -1.14 -9.13 -14.09
CA PHE A 174 0.25 -9.37 -13.70
C PHE A 174 1.06 -8.10 -13.45
N ASP A 175 0.61 -6.92 -13.94
CA ASP A 175 1.17 -5.62 -13.58
C ASP A 175 0.75 -5.22 -12.15
N HIS A 176 -0.49 -5.53 -11.76
CA HIS A 176 -0.96 -5.28 -10.39
C HIS A 176 -0.32 -6.22 -9.36
N VAL A 177 -0.18 -7.51 -9.70
CA VAL A 177 0.46 -8.51 -8.83
C VAL A 177 1.25 -9.47 -9.72
N PRO A 178 2.60 -9.48 -9.66
CA PRO A 178 3.44 -10.24 -10.60
C PRO A 178 3.46 -11.76 -10.30
N ILE A 179 2.29 -12.37 -10.17
CA ILE A 179 2.09 -13.78 -9.77
C ILE A 179 2.13 -14.77 -10.95
N LYS A 180 2.76 -14.39 -12.05
CA LYS A 180 2.88 -15.26 -13.23
C LYS A 180 3.57 -16.60 -12.91
N ASN A 181 4.51 -16.62 -11.98
CA ASN A 181 5.18 -17.86 -11.54
C ASN A 181 4.20 -18.88 -10.93
N TYR A 182 3.06 -18.45 -10.37
CA TYR A 182 1.99 -19.34 -9.92
C TYR A 182 1.30 -20.00 -11.12
N THR A 183 0.85 -19.18 -12.08
CA THR A 183 0.18 -19.72 -13.29
C THR A 183 1.10 -20.59 -14.13
N ASP A 184 2.39 -20.32 -14.16
CA ASP A 184 3.40 -21.17 -14.82
C ASP A 184 3.51 -22.57 -14.16
N LYS A 185 3.20 -22.69 -12.85
CA LYS A 185 3.24 -23.96 -12.10
C LYS A 185 1.94 -24.75 -12.17
N VAL A 186 0.78 -24.08 -12.20
CA VAL A 186 -0.54 -24.73 -12.02
C VAL A 186 -1.52 -24.49 -13.17
N GLY A 187 -1.19 -23.64 -14.13
CA GLY A 187 -2.06 -23.22 -15.23
C GLY A 187 -2.86 -21.96 -14.93
N GLU A 188 -3.11 -21.17 -15.98
CA GLU A 188 -3.86 -19.90 -15.90
C GLU A 188 -5.33 -20.12 -15.54
N GLU A 189 -5.88 -21.31 -15.81
CA GLU A 189 -7.25 -21.72 -15.46
C GLU A 189 -7.48 -21.81 -13.94
N ASN A 190 -6.40 -21.82 -13.15
CA ASN A 190 -6.46 -21.87 -11.70
C ASN A 190 -6.23 -20.52 -11.01
N LEU A 191 -6.16 -19.41 -11.75
CA LEU A 191 -6.06 -18.05 -11.19
C LEU A 191 -7.30 -17.24 -11.55
N TYR A 192 -7.94 -16.66 -10.52
CA TYR A 192 -9.08 -15.75 -10.61
C TYR A 192 -8.72 -14.44 -9.94
N TYR A 193 -8.85 -13.32 -10.66
CA TYR A 193 -8.63 -12.00 -10.11
C TYR A 193 -9.98 -11.38 -9.72
N TYR A 194 -10.21 -11.22 -8.43
CA TYR A 194 -11.45 -10.62 -7.95
C TYR A 194 -11.37 -9.09 -8.01
N ALA A 195 -11.97 -8.52 -9.05
CA ALA A 195 -12.09 -7.07 -9.23
C ALA A 195 -13.30 -6.53 -8.47
N TYR A 196 -13.12 -5.49 -7.66
CA TYR A 196 -14.18 -4.88 -6.86
C TYR A 196 -13.98 -3.37 -6.71
N ASN A 197 -15.06 -2.65 -6.35
CA ASN A 197 -15.00 -1.23 -6.04
C ASN A 197 -14.43 -1.01 -4.64
N SER A 198 -13.21 -0.46 -4.52
CA SER A 198 -12.58 -0.15 -3.23
C SER A 198 -13.41 0.82 -2.37
N PHE A 199 -14.25 1.66 -2.99
CA PHE A 199 -15.20 2.55 -2.32
C PHE A 199 -16.64 1.98 -2.34
N GLY A 200 -16.78 0.67 -2.39
CA GLY A 200 -18.06 -0.02 -2.37
C GLY A 200 -18.56 -0.35 -0.96
N ASP A 201 -19.71 -1.01 -0.91
CA ASP A 201 -20.22 -1.63 0.31
C ASP A 201 -19.46 -2.93 0.58
N ILE A 202 -18.93 -3.09 1.80
CA ILE A 202 -18.06 -4.23 2.14
C ILE A 202 -18.79 -5.57 2.06
N TYR A 203 -20.10 -5.62 2.37
CA TYR A 203 -20.86 -6.86 2.32
C TYR A 203 -21.32 -7.20 0.91
N GLN A 204 -21.60 -6.21 0.05
CA GLN A 204 -21.78 -6.45 -1.39
C GLN A 204 -20.49 -6.97 -2.05
N ILE A 205 -19.32 -6.51 -1.56
CA ILE A 205 -18.03 -7.05 -2.01
C ILE A 205 -17.87 -8.51 -1.53
N VAL A 206 -18.32 -8.86 -0.32
CA VAL A 206 -18.33 -10.24 0.17
C VAL A 206 -19.25 -11.12 -0.67
N ASP A 207 -20.48 -10.66 -0.98
CA ASP A 207 -21.41 -11.37 -1.85
C ASP A 207 -20.78 -11.69 -3.23
N GLY A 208 -20.09 -10.70 -3.84
CA GLY A 208 -19.37 -10.90 -5.10
C GLY A 208 -18.16 -11.84 -4.97
N LEU A 209 -17.50 -11.87 -3.79
CA LEU A 209 -16.45 -12.85 -3.51
C LEU A 209 -17.02 -14.28 -3.44
N GLU A 210 -18.20 -14.46 -2.87
CA GLU A 210 -18.88 -15.77 -2.86
C GLU A 210 -19.22 -16.23 -4.28
N GLU A 211 -19.70 -15.32 -5.13
CA GLU A 211 -20.02 -15.63 -6.52
C GLU A 211 -18.80 -16.13 -7.30
N ILE A 212 -17.64 -15.47 -7.17
CA ILE A 212 -16.42 -15.90 -7.87
C ILE A 212 -15.86 -17.21 -7.28
N ILE A 213 -16.00 -17.44 -5.97
CA ILE A 213 -15.64 -18.73 -5.32
C ILE A 213 -16.46 -19.85 -5.93
N GLU A 214 -17.80 -19.72 -6.01
CA GLU A 214 -18.67 -20.73 -6.59
C GLU A 214 -18.40 -20.93 -8.09
N GLN A 215 -18.10 -19.86 -8.83
CA GLN A 215 -17.72 -19.96 -10.23
C GLN A 215 -16.40 -20.74 -10.40
N ALA A 216 -15.38 -20.41 -9.64
CA ALA A 216 -14.08 -21.08 -9.70
C ALA A 216 -14.18 -22.59 -9.35
N LYS A 217 -14.98 -22.93 -8.33
CA LYS A 217 -15.28 -24.34 -7.97
C LYS A 217 -15.96 -25.08 -9.13
N LYS A 218 -16.93 -24.44 -9.75
CA LYS A 218 -17.68 -25.02 -10.88
C LYS A 218 -16.79 -25.25 -12.10
N ASP A 219 -15.96 -24.26 -12.48
CA ASP A 219 -15.12 -24.31 -13.68
C ASP A 219 -14.02 -25.35 -13.56
N THR A 220 -13.41 -25.46 -12.37
CA THR A 220 -12.32 -26.40 -12.10
C THR A 220 -12.78 -27.78 -11.62
N GLY A 221 -14.05 -27.92 -11.24
CA GLY A 221 -14.60 -29.15 -10.65
C GLY A 221 -14.07 -29.43 -9.24
N LYS A 222 -13.48 -28.43 -8.58
CA LYS A 222 -12.98 -28.55 -7.20
C LYS A 222 -14.07 -28.19 -6.20
N ASP A 223 -13.96 -28.74 -5.01
CA ASP A 223 -14.88 -28.45 -3.90
C ASP A 223 -14.43 -27.26 -3.05
N LYS A 224 -13.18 -26.79 -3.24
CA LYS A 224 -12.56 -25.70 -2.49
C LYS A 224 -11.74 -24.79 -3.39
N VAL A 225 -11.44 -23.60 -2.85
CA VAL A 225 -10.52 -22.62 -3.45
C VAL A 225 -9.42 -22.24 -2.45
N ASN A 226 -8.37 -21.58 -2.95
CA ASN A 226 -7.44 -20.83 -2.10
C ASN A 226 -7.80 -19.34 -2.18
N LEU A 227 -7.61 -18.61 -1.08
CA LEU A 227 -7.70 -17.15 -1.05
C LEU A 227 -6.31 -16.54 -0.93
N LEU A 228 -6.06 -15.50 -1.71
CA LEU A 228 -4.83 -14.69 -1.66
C LEU A 228 -5.22 -13.22 -1.43
N PRO A 229 -5.57 -12.82 -0.19
CA PRO A 229 -5.91 -11.45 0.14
C PRO A 229 -4.65 -10.59 0.32
N ILE A 230 -4.65 -9.41 -0.31
CA ILE A 230 -3.55 -8.44 -0.25
C ILE A 230 -4.08 -7.12 0.30
N SER A 231 -3.43 -6.54 1.31
CA SER A 231 -3.75 -5.18 1.80
C SER A 231 -5.23 -5.03 2.21
N LEU A 232 -6.01 -4.17 1.54
CA LEU A 232 -7.47 -4.03 1.73
C LEU A 232 -8.21 -5.36 1.50
N GLY A 233 -7.71 -6.23 0.63
CA GLY A 233 -8.23 -7.60 0.49
C GLY A 233 -8.21 -8.38 1.81
N GLY A 234 -7.28 -8.06 2.72
CA GLY A 234 -7.27 -8.55 4.09
C GLY A 234 -8.52 -8.14 4.88
N ALA A 235 -8.96 -6.88 4.79
CA ALA A 235 -10.20 -6.43 5.43
C ALA A 235 -11.44 -7.11 4.82
N ILE A 236 -11.44 -7.35 3.51
CA ILE A 236 -12.50 -8.11 2.85
C ILE A 236 -12.51 -9.55 3.39
N SER A 237 -11.35 -10.17 3.59
CA SER A 237 -11.27 -11.49 4.20
C SER A 237 -11.76 -11.50 5.67
N VAL A 238 -11.57 -10.40 6.41
CA VAL A 238 -12.16 -10.22 7.75
C VAL A 238 -13.69 -10.32 7.69
N ALA A 239 -14.31 -9.57 6.76
CA ALA A 239 -15.76 -9.57 6.59
C ALA A 239 -16.27 -10.96 6.14
N TYR A 240 -15.64 -11.56 5.12
CA TYR A 240 -15.99 -12.89 4.60
C TYR A 240 -15.92 -13.97 5.70
N ILE A 241 -14.81 -14.04 6.44
CA ILE A 241 -14.63 -15.04 7.51
C ILE A 241 -15.54 -14.74 8.70
N GLY A 242 -15.94 -13.48 8.91
CA GLY A 242 -16.95 -13.12 9.89
C GLY A 242 -18.31 -13.74 9.58
N GLU A 243 -18.69 -13.86 8.32
CA GLU A 243 -19.92 -14.52 7.86
C GLU A 243 -19.76 -16.03 7.71
N HIS A 244 -18.55 -16.50 7.32
CA HIS A 244 -18.24 -17.90 7.07
C HIS A 244 -17.12 -18.43 7.99
N PRO A 245 -17.32 -18.46 9.33
CA PRO A 245 -16.23 -18.78 10.27
C PRO A 245 -15.71 -20.22 10.17
N LYS A 246 -16.40 -21.10 9.44
CA LYS A 246 -15.92 -22.46 9.17
C LYS A 246 -15.07 -22.57 7.92
N CYS A 247 -15.19 -21.62 6.99
CA CYS A 247 -14.48 -21.58 5.71
C CYS A 247 -14.54 -22.94 4.97
N GLU A 248 -15.75 -23.54 4.84
CA GLU A 248 -15.93 -24.91 4.30
C GLU A 248 -15.46 -25.01 2.84
N ASP A 249 -15.55 -23.92 2.08
CA ASP A 249 -15.13 -23.80 0.67
C ASP A 249 -13.66 -23.42 0.49
N ILE A 250 -12.90 -23.26 1.58
CA ILE A 250 -11.52 -22.76 1.52
C ILE A 250 -10.54 -23.89 1.88
N ASN A 251 -9.50 -24.04 1.04
CA ASN A 251 -8.36 -24.91 1.29
C ASN A 251 -7.23 -24.16 2.01
N LYS A 252 -6.80 -23.02 1.45
CA LYS A 252 -5.74 -22.19 2.00
C LYS A 252 -6.12 -20.71 2.00
N ILE A 253 -5.57 -19.97 2.97
CA ILE A 253 -5.58 -18.51 2.98
C ILE A 253 -4.12 -18.06 3.10
N VAL A 254 -3.63 -17.34 2.10
CA VAL A 254 -2.28 -16.76 2.07
C VAL A 254 -2.43 -15.24 2.10
N LEU A 255 -2.21 -14.66 3.26
CA LEU A 255 -2.33 -13.22 3.50
C LEU A 255 -1.02 -12.52 3.13
N ILE A 256 -1.10 -11.41 2.39
CA ILE A 256 0.05 -10.54 2.12
C ILE A 256 -0.27 -9.14 2.64
N VAL A 257 0.45 -8.68 3.65
CA VAL A 257 0.27 -7.39 4.35
C VAL A 257 -1.20 -7.04 4.59
N PRO A 258 -1.99 -7.95 5.17
CA PRO A 258 -3.43 -7.76 5.29
C PRO A 258 -3.77 -6.58 6.19
N ALA A 259 -4.76 -5.76 5.81
CA ALA A 259 -5.35 -4.76 6.69
C ALA A 259 -6.29 -5.42 7.72
N ALA A 260 -5.77 -6.37 8.51
CA ALA A 260 -6.57 -7.19 9.42
C ALA A 260 -7.16 -6.38 10.59
N ASP A 261 -6.42 -5.40 11.09
CA ASP A 261 -6.87 -4.42 12.09
C ASP A 261 -6.67 -2.98 11.59
N GLY A 262 -6.91 -2.75 10.30
CA GLY A 262 -6.85 -1.45 9.69
C GLY A 262 -5.47 -0.79 9.72
N SER A 263 -5.45 0.54 9.53
CA SER A 263 -4.26 1.42 9.52
C SER A 263 -4.47 2.62 10.44
N GLU A 264 -3.50 2.90 11.30
CA GLU A 264 -3.51 4.10 12.15
C GLU A 264 -3.65 5.40 11.33
N ILE A 265 -3.15 5.42 10.10
CA ILE A 265 -3.24 6.59 9.22
C ILE A 265 -4.71 6.92 8.97
N VAL A 266 -5.53 5.94 8.59
CA VAL A 266 -6.94 6.16 8.27
C VAL A 266 -7.70 6.63 9.51
N GLY A 267 -7.55 5.95 10.64
CA GLY A 267 -8.20 6.33 11.88
C GLY A 267 -7.82 7.73 12.37
N LYS A 268 -6.52 8.08 12.36
CA LYS A 268 -6.04 9.39 12.80
C LYS A 268 -6.44 10.51 11.82
N VAL A 269 -6.46 10.26 10.50
CA VAL A 269 -6.97 11.23 9.52
C VAL A 269 -8.44 11.52 9.76
N MET A 270 -9.27 10.50 9.99
CA MET A 270 -10.68 10.66 10.32
C MET A 270 -10.90 11.43 11.63
N LEU A 271 -10.02 11.29 12.60
CA LEU A 271 -10.03 12.09 13.84
C LEU A 271 -9.41 13.48 13.66
N GLY A 272 -8.81 13.80 12.52
CA GLY A 272 -8.09 15.05 12.30
C GLY A 272 -6.78 15.16 13.10
N GLN A 273 -6.20 14.02 13.50
CA GLN A 273 -4.99 13.90 14.31
C GLN A 273 -3.74 13.78 13.43
N LEU A 274 -3.47 14.79 12.60
CA LEU A 274 -2.25 14.85 11.79
C LEU A 274 -1.05 15.34 12.61
N ASP A 275 0.17 15.14 12.11
CA ASP A 275 1.36 15.71 12.73
C ASP A 275 1.46 17.21 12.46
N TYR A 276 1.01 18.01 13.41
CA TYR A 276 1.08 19.47 13.37
C TYR A 276 2.35 20.04 14.02
N SER A 277 3.33 19.22 14.36
CA SER A 277 4.64 19.66 14.84
C SER A 277 5.37 20.45 13.75
N ASP A 278 6.36 21.27 14.17
CA ASP A 278 7.18 21.99 13.19
C ASP A 278 7.98 21.05 12.31
N ALA A 279 8.42 19.92 12.85
CA ALA A 279 9.12 18.88 12.07
C ALA A 279 8.16 18.19 11.09
N GLY A 280 6.96 17.81 11.55
CA GLY A 280 5.92 17.24 10.71
C GLY A 280 5.60 18.16 9.54
N LEU A 281 5.10 19.36 9.82
CA LEU A 281 4.64 20.29 8.80
C LEU A 281 5.74 20.73 7.83
N TYR A 282 6.90 21.13 8.33
CA TYR A 282 7.90 21.87 7.55
C TYR A 282 9.14 21.05 7.16
N ARG A 283 9.21 19.78 7.54
CA ARG A 283 10.35 18.94 7.20
C ARG A 283 9.95 17.60 6.61
N ASN A 284 8.99 16.91 7.20
CA ASN A 284 8.72 15.51 6.89
C ASN A 284 7.48 15.28 6.03
N MET A 285 6.34 15.90 6.37
CA MET A 285 5.04 15.55 5.78
C MET A 285 5.06 15.49 4.26
N PHE A 286 5.32 16.60 3.60
CA PHE A 286 5.23 16.67 2.14
C PHE A 286 6.44 16.08 1.41
N THR A 287 7.63 16.16 1.99
CA THR A 287 8.84 15.61 1.38
C THR A 287 8.84 14.10 1.40
N LYS A 288 8.49 13.49 2.54
CA LYS A 288 8.41 12.02 2.64
C LYS A 288 7.19 11.46 1.91
N LEU A 289 6.09 12.23 1.86
CA LEU A 289 4.85 11.80 1.23
C LEU A 289 4.95 11.76 -0.30
N VAL A 290 5.57 12.79 -0.89
CA VAL A 290 5.75 12.92 -2.35
C VAL A 290 7.04 12.23 -2.81
N GLY A 291 7.91 11.85 -1.87
CA GLY A 291 9.25 11.33 -2.12
C GLY A 291 10.33 12.40 -1.97
N GLU A 292 11.38 12.07 -1.23
CA GLU A 292 12.50 12.99 -0.97
C GLU A 292 13.28 13.34 -2.25
N ASP A 293 13.20 12.50 -3.27
CA ASP A 293 13.80 12.70 -4.59
C ASP A 293 12.88 13.44 -5.57
N ASN A 294 11.67 13.78 -5.13
CA ASN A 294 10.72 14.56 -5.94
C ASN A 294 10.74 16.03 -5.52
N TYR A 295 11.15 16.91 -6.43
CA TYR A 295 11.22 18.36 -6.19
C TYR A 295 9.86 18.97 -5.80
N THR A 296 8.75 18.34 -6.15
CA THR A 296 7.39 18.83 -5.85
C THR A 296 7.13 18.85 -4.35
N GLY A 297 7.53 17.82 -3.60
CA GLY A 297 7.43 17.78 -2.14
C GLY A 297 8.20 18.94 -1.48
N TRP A 298 9.41 19.21 -1.95
CA TRP A 298 10.23 20.33 -1.48
C TRP A 298 9.64 21.69 -1.86
N LEU A 299 9.05 21.82 -3.04
CA LEU A 299 8.37 23.02 -3.49
C LEU A 299 7.13 23.35 -2.64
N ILE A 300 6.31 22.33 -2.31
CA ILE A 300 5.19 22.45 -1.38
C ILE A 300 5.70 22.88 -0.01
N ASN A 301 6.76 22.22 0.47
CA ASN A 301 7.39 22.51 1.74
C ASN A 301 7.87 23.97 1.87
N ILE A 302 8.39 24.55 0.78
CA ILE A 302 8.70 25.99 0.72
C ILE A 302 7.41 26.82 0.72
N GLY A 303 6.42 26.43 -0.06
CA GLY A 303 5.17 27.17 -0.26
C GLY A 303 4.35 27.34 1.03
N ILE A 304 4.25 26.31 1.85
CA ILE A 304 3.49 26.38 3.12
C ILE A 304 4.11 27.33 4.14
N ARG A 305 5.43 27.62 4.03
CA ARG A 305 6.12 28.58 4.91
C ARG A 305 5.78 30.04 4.62
N ILE A 306 5.09 30.34 3.53
CA ILE A 306 4.60 31.68 3.21
C ILE A 306 3.34 32.02 4.02
N LEU A 307 2.61 31.01 4.48
CA LEU A 307 1.41 31.17 5.30
C LEU A 307 1.74 31.04 6.80
N PRO A 308 1.02 31.73 7.69
CA PRO A 308 1.14 31.51 9.12
C PRO A 308 0.81 30.05 9.51
N LYS A 309 1.51 29.49 10.50
CA LYS A 309 1.33 28.11 10.93
C LYS A 309 -0.12 27.75 11.25
N ASN A 310 -0.85 28.65 11.93
CA ASN A 310 -2.26 28.43 12.25
C ASN A 310 -3.16 28.35 11.02
N VAL A 311 -2.82 29.07 9.93
CA VAL A 311 -3.55 28.97 8.65
C VAL A 311 -3.24 27.65 7.97
N VAL A 312 -1.97 27.20 7.97
CA VAL A 312 -1.57 25.89 7.43
C VAL A 312 -2.28 24.76 8.20
N ILE A 313 -2.26 24.79 9.54
CA ILE A 313 -2.97 23.80 10.35
C ILE A 313 -4.48 23.82 10.07
N GLY A 314 -5.09 25.01 9.99
CA GLY A 314 -6.51 25.17 9.65
C GLY A 314 -6.85 24.55 8.30
N LEU A 315 -6.00 24.80 7.28
CA LEU A 315 -6.14 24.24 5.95
C LEU A 315 -6.06 22.69 5.96
N LEU A 316 -5.05 22.12 6.61
CA LEU A 316 -4.87 20.66 6.69
C LEU A 316 -6.01 19.99 7.44
N LYS A 317 -6.47 20.58 8.56
CA LYS A 317 -7.65 20.08 9.28
C LYS A 317 -8.90 20.11 8.41
N ALA A 318 -9.08 21.17 7.63
CA ALA A 318 -10.23 21.32 6.74
C ALA A 318 -10.22 20.29 5.60
N ILE A 319 -9.06 20.03 5.01
CA ILE A 319 -8.88 19.00 3.99
C ILE A 319 -9.17 17.60 4.57
N ALA A 320 -8.57 17.27 5.72
CA ALA A 320 -8.80 15.99 6.38
C ALA A 320 -10.28 15.80 6.77
N ALA A 321 -10.93 16.85 7.30
CA ALA A 321 -12.34 16.81 7.64
C ALA A 321 -13.23 16.65 6.39
N GLY A 322 -12.97 17.39 5.29
CA GLY A 322 -13.72 17.25 4.05
C GLY A 322 -13.67 15.83 3.48
N LEU A 323 -12.49 15.21 3.50
CA LEU A 323 -12.30 13.82 3.07
C LEU A 323 -12.97 12.82 4.03
N SER A 324 -12.87 13.06 5.34
CA SER A 324 -13.41 12.16 6.36
C SER A 324 -14.94 12.20 6.42
N ASP A 325 -15.54 13.40 6.40
CA ASP A 325 -16.99 13.59 6.49
C ASP A 325 -17.74 13.07 5.23
N SER A 326 -17.00 12.80 4.15
CA SER A 326 -17.51 12.29 2.87
C SER A 326 -17.03 10.86 2.59
N ALA A 327 -15.96 10.67 1.84
CA ALA A 327 -15.55 9.37 1.31
C ALA A 327 -15.07 8.38 2.39
N LEU A 328 -14.38 8.82 3.46
CA LEU A 328 -13.84 7.87 4.46
C LEU A 328 -14.91 7.37 5.42
N ALA A 329 -15.69 8.27 6.02
CA ALA A 329 -16.69 7.88 7.02
C ALA A 329 -18.01 7.42 6.43
N ARG A 330 -18.23 7.64 5.13
CA ARG A 330 -19.48 7.31 4.42
C ARG A 330 -19.35 6.16 3.42
N VAL A 331 -18.30 5.35 3.51
CA VAL A 331 -18.08 4.15 2.70
C VAL A 331 -17.77 2.99 3.65
N THR A 332 -18.59 1.95 3.66
CA THR A 332 -18.46 0.84 4.61
C THR A 332 -17.12 0.12 4.47
N ASN A 333 -16.62 -0.06 3.24
CA ASN A 333 -15.32 -0.69 2.99
C ASN A 333 -14.14 0.15 3.53
N MET A 334 -14.26 1.48 3.64
CA MET A 334 -13.22 2.33 4.26
C MET A 334 -13.16 2.15 5.79
N TRP A 335 -14.26 1.75 6.43
CA TRP A 335 -14.24 1.34 7.83
C TRP A 335 -13.45 0.04 8.05
N GLY A 336 -13.27 -0.78 7.01
CA GLY A 336 -12.33 -1.90 7.02
C GLY A 336 -10.87 -1.50 7.26
N LEU A 337 -10.53 -0.23 7.02
CA LEU A 337 -9.21 0.33 7.27
C LEU A 337 -9.11 1.07 8.63
N VAL A 338 -10.17 1.12 9.42
CA VAL A 338 -10.16 1.74 10.76
C VAL A 338 -9.65 0.71 11.78
N PRO A 339 -8.60 1.03 12.58
CA PRO A 339 -8.18 0.15 13.68
C PRO A 339 -9.30 -0.06 14.69
N SER A 340 -9.45 -1.30 15.18
CA SER A 340 -10.47 -1.65 16.17
C SER A 340 -10.39 -0.79 17.43
N SER A 341 -9.19 -0.40 17.83
CA SER A 341 -8.93 0.47 18.99
C SER A 341 -9.43 1.91 18.83
N MET A 342 -9.73 2.36 17.60
CA MET A 342 -10.21 3.70 17.29
C MET A 342 -11.70 3.71 16.92
N TYR A 343 -12.33 2.54 16.87
CA TYR A 343 -13.71 2.38 16.43
C TYR A 343 -14.70 3.20 17.28
N ASP A 344 -14.66 3.08 18.59
CA ASP A 344 -15.67 3.73 19.48
C ASP A 344 -15.71 5.24 19.30
N GLU A 345 -14.54 5.91 19.27
CA GLU A 345 -14.44 7.36 19.08
C GLU A 345 -14.95 7.79 17.69
N LEU A 346 -14.63 7.02 16.66
CA LEU A 346 -15.07 7.29 15.30
C LEU A 346 -16.55 6.98 15.09
N ALA A 347 -17.05 5.91 15.70
CA ALA A 347 -18.46 5.54 15.65
C ALA A 347 -19.34 6.62 16.29
N GLU A 348 -18.95 7.12 17.50
CA GLU A 348 -19.64 8.24 18.15
C GLU A 348 -19.67 9.50 17.27
N LYS A 349 -18.58 9.74 16.51
CA LYS A 349 -18.46 10.94 15.67
C LYS A 349 -19.26 10.84 14.37
N TYR A 350 -19.31 9.67 13.73
CA TYR A 350 -19.74 9.55 12.34
C TYR A 350 -20.98 8.68 12.12
N LEU A 351 -21.27 7.72 12.99
CA LEU A 351 -22.36 6.79 12.77
C LEU A 351 -23.67 7.33 13.37
N VAL A 352 -24.74 7.17 12.60
CA VAL A 352 -26.09 7.50 13.08
C VAL A 352 -26.75 6.21 13.57
N GLU A 353 -27.01 6.13 14.87
CA GLU A 353 -27.58 4.95 15.52
C GLU A 353 -28.88 4.50 14.84
N GLY A 354 -29.03 3.19 14.64
CA GLY A 354 -30.22 2.58 14.04
C GLY A 354 -30.29 2.65 12.51
N THR A 355 -29.28 3.20 11.83
CA THR A 355 -29.20 3.17 10.38
C THR A 355 -28.60 1.86 9.86
N LYS A 356 -28.92 1.49 8.62
CA LYS A 356 -28.33 0.30 7.98
C LYS A 356 -26.80 0.46 7.83
N PHE A 357 -26.34 1.65 7.43
CA PHE A 357 -24.91 1.95 7.30
C PHE A 357 -24.17 1.69 8.62
N ALA A 358 -24.68 2.22 9.74
CA ALA A 358 -24.08 2.01 11.05
C ALA A 358 -24.08 0.52 11.46
N SER A 359 -25.17 -0.20 11.15
CA SER A 359 -25.28 -1.64 11.42
C SER A 359 -24.24 -2.45 10.64
N ASP A 360 -23.98 -2.11 9.36
CA ASP A 360 -22.99 -2.81 8.55
C ASP A 360 -21.56 -2.54 9.05
N VAL A 361 -21.27 -1.30 9.45
CA VAL A 361 -19.98 -0.93 10.05
C VAL A 361 -19.77 -1.65 11.39
N GLU A 362 -20.80 -1.71 12.27
CA GLU A 362 -20.72 -2.45 13.52
C GLU A 362 -20.53 -3.95 13.30
N LYS A 363 -21.22 -4.51 12.30
CA LYS A 363 -21.06 -5.91 11.89
C LYS A 363 -19.61 -6.19 11.48
N PHE A 364 -19.00 -5.30 10.69
CA PHE A 364 -17.59 -5.41 10.30
C PHE A 364 -16.66 -5.32 11.52
N HIS A 365 -16.87 -4.36 12.40
CA HIS A 365 -16.06 -4.21 13.61
C HIS A 365 -16.10 -5.48 14.48
N ASN A 366 -17.29 -6.08 14.63
CA ASN A 366 -17.43 -7.35 15.34
C ASN A 366 -16.67 -8.50 14.63
N ALA A 367 -16.67 -8.55 13.30
CA ALA A 367 -15.87 -9.51 12.55
C ALA A 367 -14.37 -9.29 12.77
N GLN A 368 -13.91 -8.03 12.78
CA GLN A 368 -12.53 -7.63 13.03
C GLN A 368 -12.05 -8.07 14.43
N LEU A 369 -12.82 -7.80 15.48
CA LEU A 369 -12.52 -8.24 16.85
C LEU A 369 -12.41 -9.78 16.97
N ASN A 370 -13.16 -10.50 16.16
CA ASN A 370 -13.19 -11.97 16.17
C ASN A 370 -12.30 -12.62 15.09
N TYR A 371 -11.62 -11.84 14.25
CA TYR A 371 -10.91 -12.35 13.08
C TYR A 371 -9.90 -13.45 13.41
N THR A 372 -8.99 -13.18 14.35
CA THR A 372 -8.00 -14.17 14.80
C THR A 372 -8.63 -15.44 15.36
N SER A 373 -9.73 -15.33 16.11
CA SER A 373 -10.44 -16.49 16.66
C SER A 373 -11.14 -17.30 15.56
N ASN A 374 -11.70 -16.63 14.57
CA ASN A 374 -12.35 -17.23 13.41
C ASN A 374 -11.33 -17.94 12.51
N LEU A 375 -10.16 -17.32 12.24
CA LEU A 375 -9.06 -17.97 11.52
C LEU A 375 -8.56 -19.23 12.23
N LYS A 376 -8.43 -19.19 13.56
CA LYS A 376 -8.09 -20.37 14.35
C LYS A 376 -9.17 -21.46 14.31
N ALA A 377 -10.43 -21.08 14.22
CA ALA A 377 -11.52 -22.03 14.03
C ALA A 377 -11.48 -22.65 12.61
N ALA A 378 -11.27 -21.86 11.58
CA ALA A 378 -11.06 -22.33 10.21
C ALA A 378 -9.87 -23.29 10.11
N ALA A 379 -8.74 -22.97 10.77
CA ALA A 379 -7.58 -23.85 10.81
C ALA A 379 -7.88 -25.20 11.48
N LYS A 380 -8.69 -25.23 12.53
CA LYS A 380 -9.16 -26.48 13.15
C LYS A 380 -10.06 -27.30 12.22
N ASN A 381 -10.72 -26.66 11.27
CA ASN A 381 -11.53 -27.30 10.22
C ASN A 381 -10.69 -27.74 9.00
N GLY A 382 -9.36 -27.57 9.06
CA GLY A 382 -8.41 -28.03 8.04
C GLY A 382 -7.98 -26.96 7.05
N VAL A 383 -8.42 -25.71 7.19
CA VAL A 383 -7.92 -24.60 6.37
C VAL A 383 -6.48 -24.26 6.77
N LYS A 384 -5.58 -24.15 5.82
CA LYS A 384 -4.19 -23.75 6.08
C LYS A 384 -4.07 -22.24 5.99
N ILE A 385 -3.56 -21.60 7.05
CA ILE A 385 -3.42 -20.15 7.16
C ILE A 385 -1.95 -19.79 7.12
N TYR A 386 -1.61 -18.90 6.20
CA TYR A 386 -0.27 -18.36 6.01
C TYR A 386 -0.34 -16.83 5.99
N ASP A 387 0.70 -16.19 6.51
CA ASP A 387 0.75 -14.75 6.62
C ASP A 387 2.13 -14.22 6.27
N ILE A 388 2.19 -13.17 5.45
CA ILE A 388 3.41 -12.51 5.00
C ILE A 388 3.26 -11.03 5.34
N CYS A 389 4.10 -10.52 6.24
CA CYS A 389 4.04 -9.15 6.70
C CYS A 389 5.39 -8.44 6.59
N ALA A 390 5.35 -7.11 6.59
CA ALA A 390 6.53 -6.28 6.58
C ALA A 390 6.66 -5.48 7.88
N TYR A 391 7.90 -5.04 8.19
CA TYR A 391 8.21 -4.26 9.37
C TYR A 391 9.49 -3.42 9.17
N GLY A 392 9.82 -2.56 10.12
CA GLY A 392 11.07 -1.81 10.16
C GLY A 392 10.98 -0.41 9.57
N LEU A 393 9.79 0.03 9.11
CA LEU A 393 9.58 1.35 8.53
C LEU A 393 8.64 2.21 9.39
N GLU A 394 8.84 3.53 9.31
CA GLU A 394 7.92 4.51 9.91
C GLU A 394 6.62 4.56 9.10
N LEU A 395 5.48 4.72 9.78
CA LEU A 395 4.25 5.13 9.10
C LEU A 395 4.47 6.46 8.37
N TYR A 396 3.79 6.66 7.26
CA TYR A 396 3.89 7.94 6.54
C TYR A 396 3.75 9.13 7.48
N SER A 397 4.65 10.10 7.33
CA SER A 397 4.79 11.27 8.21
C SER A 397 3.60 12.25 8.13
N LEU A 398 2.42 11.77 7.77
CA LEU A 398 1.15 12.49 7.84
C LEU A 398 0.63 12.55 9.28
N ILE A 399 0.94 11.53 10.06
CA ILE A 399 0.52 11.39 11.46
C ILE A 399 1.74 11.25 12.38
N ASP A 400 1.56 11.62 13.64
CA ASP A 400 2.54 11.31 14.69
C ASP A 400 2.30 9.87 15.18
N SER A 401 3.22 8.96 14.86
CA SER A 401 3.20 7.57 15.29
C SER A 401 4.62 7.06 15.51
N ASN A 402 4.79 6.18 16.48
CA ASN A 402 6.01 5.44 16.74
C ASN A 402 5.84 3.93 16.52
N SER A 403 4.77 3.54 15.86
CA SER A 403 4.48 2.16 15.52
C SER A 403 5.45 1.66 14.46
N ASN A 404 5.91 0.42 14.63
CA ASN A 404 6.61 -0.30 13.59
C ASN A 404 5.64 -0.65 12.46
N SER A 405 6.03 -0.48 11.20
CA SER A 405 5.10 -0.56 10.07
C SER A 405 5.79 -0.94 8.75
N ASP A 406 4.96 -1.06 7.72
CA ASP A 406 5.32 -1.13 6.31
C ASP A 406 5.15 0.21 5.57
N LYS A 407 5.12 1.34 6.27
CA LYS A 407 4.78 2.72 5.90
C LYS A 407 3.28 3.04 5.86
N ILE A 408 2.40 2.09 5.55
CA ILE A 408 0.95 2.30 5.38
C ILE A 408 0.17 1.67 6.52
N ILE A 409 0.49 0.43 6.89
CA ILE A 409 -0.18 -0.32 7.94
C ILE A 409 0.83 -0.65 9.05
N HIS A 410 0.45 -0.47 10.29
CA HIS A 410 1.29 -0.87 11.41
C HIS A 410 1.44 -2.40 11.46
N SER A 411 2.65 -2.87 11.71
CA SER A 411 3.01 -4.30 11.55
C SER A 411 2.25 -5.24 12.48
N ALA A 412 1.75 -4.75 13.61
CA ALA A 412 0.89 -5.57 14.48
C ALA A 412 -0.45 -5.94 13.82
N SER A 413 -1.01 -5.06 12.95
CA SER A 413 -2.19 -5.36 12.13
C SER A 413 -1.87 -6.41 11.08
N THR A 414 -0.83 -6.18 10.28
CA THR A 414 -0.48 -7.07 9.16
C THR A 414 0.04 -8.44 9.60
N SER A 415 0.52 -8.59 10.83
CA SER A 415 1.05 -9.84 11.37
C SER A 415 0.08 -10.60 12.27
N LEU A 416 -1.19 -10.21 12.31
CA LEU A 416 -2.19 -10.81 13.18
C LEU A 416 -1.77 -10.81 14.67
N GLY A 417 -1.15 -9.73 15.13
CA GLY A 417 -0.87 -9.47 16.53
C GLY A 417 0.52 -9.83 17.04
N ALA A 418 1.55 -9.88 16.19
CA ALA A 418 2.93 -9.97 16.67
C ALA A 418 3.31 -8.73 17.50
N THR A 419 4.18 -8.92 18.47
CA THR A 419 4.73 -7.83 19.28
C THR A 419 5.94 -7.24 18.58
N PHE A 420 5.94 -5.90 18.47
CA PHE A 420 7.03 -5.14 17.88
C PHE A 420 7.63 -4.16 18.87
N SER A 421 8.91 -3.85 18.71
CA SER A 421 9.49 -2.64 19.27
C SER A 421 8.86 -1.41 18.64
N LYS A 422 9.04 -0.24 19.25
CA LYS A 422 8.81 1.02 18.53
C LYS A 422 9.77 1.12 17.35
N ILE A 423 9.34 1.89 16.35
CA ILE A 423 10.21 2.16 15.20
C ILE A 423 11.54 2.76 15.65
N ASN A 424 12.62 2.36 14.99
CA ASN A 424 14.00 2.73 15.32
C ASN A 424 14.49 2.28 16.73
N GLU A 425 13.74 1.43 17.41
CA GLU A 425 14.11 0.83 18.70
C GLU A 425 14.24 -0.69 18.55
N LYS A 426 14.79 -1.33 19.57
CA LYS A 426 14.75 -2.79 19.77
C LYS A 426 13.82 -3.11 20.93
N LEU A 427 13.37 -4.34 21.00
CA LEU A 427 12.72 -4.87 22.19
C LEU A 427 13.64 -4.64 23.40
N PRO A 428 13.11 -4.38 24.61
CA PRO A 428 13.94 -4.12 25.80
C PRO A 428 15.01 -5.17 25.99
N GLY A 429 16.19 -4.77 26.49
CA GLY A 429 17.33 -5.70 26.65
C GLY A 429 17.08 -6.86 27.64
N ASP A 430 16.07 -6.74 28.49
CA ASP A 430 15.55 -7.78 29.40
C ASP A 430 14.28 -8.46 28.87
N TYR A 431 13.88 -8.17 27.63
CA TYR A 431 12.71 -8.79 27.02
C TYR A 431 12.92 -10.29 26.85
N THR A 432 11.93 -11.05 27.22
CA THR A 432 11.87 -12.49 27.00
C THR A 432 10.70 -12.81 26.09
N GLN A 433 10.92 -13.73 25.15
CA GLN A 433 9.87 -14.24 24.26
C GLN A 433 8.61 -14.61 25.07
N GLN A 434 7.46 -14.10 24.67
CA GLN A 434 6.25 -14.16 25.48
C GLN A 434 5.52 -15.51 25.39
N LYS A 435 5.65 -16.21 24.27
CA LYS A 435 5.00 -17.50 24.02
C LYS A 435 5.97 -18.48 23.38
N LEU A 436 5.60 -19.75 23.30
CA LEU A 436 6.33 -20.81 22.58
C LEU A 436 7.77 -20.97 23.09
N THR A 437 7.94 -21.47 24.30
CA THR A 437 9.26 -21.79 24.87
C THR A 437 9.92 -22.96 24.13
N GLY A 438 11.24 -22.87 23.91
CA GLY A 438 12.05 -23.92 23.28
C GLY A 438 12.45 -23.66 21.85
N THR A 439 11.80 -22.72 21.15
CA THR A 439 12.15 -22.27 19.80
C THR A 439 12.30 -20.76 19.82
N ASN A 440 13.30 -20.22 19.14
CA ASN A 440 13.49 -18.78 19.07
C ASN A 440 12.62 -18.16 17.98
N PHE A 441 11.71 -17.27 18.37
CA PHE A 441 10.82 -16.48 17.52
C PHE A 441 11.12 -14.97 17.62
N ILE A 442 12.23 -14.59 18.21
CA ILE A 442 12.68 -13.19 18.21
C ILE A 442 13.48 -12.93 16.92
N SER A 443 13.15 -11.85 16.23
CA SER A 443 13.90 -11.46 15.01
C SER A 443 15.38 -11.19 15.31
N PRO A 444 16.30 -11.48 14.37
CA PRO A 444 17.72 -11.24 14.56
C PRO A 444 18.10 -9.80 14.88
N ASP A 445 17.32 -8.83 14.37
CA ASP A 445 17.48 -7.41 14.65
C ASP A 445 16.89 -6.97 15.99
N GLY A 446 16.17 -7.87 16.68
CA GLY A 446 15.55 -7.63 17.97
C GLY A 446 14.32 -6.73 17.92
N GLN A 447 13.64 -6.59 16.79
CA GLN A 447 12.47 -5.74 16.67
C GLN A 447 11.15 -6.49 16.83
N VAL A 448 11.11 -7.81 16.58
CA VAL A 448 9.89 -8.62 16.52
C VAL A 448 9.94 -9.80 17.47
N ASP A 449 8.85 -10.03 18.21
CA ASP A 449 8.53 -11.31 18.84
C ASP A 449 7.38 -11.99 18.07
N ALA A 450 7.74 -12.82 17.10
CA ALA A 450 6.79 -13.57 16.28
C ALA A 450 5.99 -14.61 17.08
N SER A 451 6.45 -15.02 18.28
CA SER A 451 5.72 -15.98 19.11
C SER A 451 4.32 -15.50 19.53
N THR A 452 4.10 -14.17 19.49
CA THR A 452 2.86 -13.55 19.94
C THR A 452 1.79 -13.45 18.86
N CYS A 453 2.12 -13.55 17.57
CA CYS A 453 1.14 -13.52 16.49
C CYS A 453 0.19 -14.73 16.52
N ALA A 454 -0.86 -14.68 15.70
CA ALA A 454 -1.89 -15.73 15.68
C ALA A 454 -1.36 -17.08 15.19
N PHE A 455 -0.40 -17.05 14.24
CA PHE A 455 0.14 -18.24 13.56
C PHE A 455 1.68 -18.19 13.46
N PRO A 456 2.41 -18.31 14.57
CA PRO A 456 3.86 -18.10 14.61
C PRO A 456 4.67 -19.00 13.67
N TYR A 457 4.17 -20.22 13.41
CA TYR A 457 4.82 -21.18 12.53
C TYR A 457 4.57 -20.94 11.04
N THR A 458 3.60 -20.10 10.69
CA THR A 458 3.20 -19.84 9.30
C THR A 458 3.07 -18.36 8.99
N THR A 459 3.81 -17.53 9.76
CA THR A 459 3.95 -16.08 9.51
C THR A 459 5.42 -15.75 9.20
N TRP A 460 5.65 -15.09 8.05
CA TRP A 460 6.96 -14.61 7.60
C TRP A 460 7.04 -13.10 7.70
N PHE A 461 8.21 -12.60 8.07
CA PHE A 461 8.46 -11.19 8.33
C PHE A 461 9.55 -10.66 7.40
N PHE A 462 9.25 -9.61 6.66
CA PHE A 462 10.16 -8.94 5.74
C PHE A 462 10.56 -7.57 6.30
N GLY A 463 11.82 -7.44 6.69
CA GLY A 463 12.37 -6.20 7.24
C GLY A 463 12.64 -5.16 6.16
N ASN A 464 12.35 -3.88 6.48
CA ASN A 464 12.61 -2.72 5.63
C ASN A 464 11.97 -2.79 4.23
N GLN A 465 10.81 -3.42 4.13
CA GLN A 465 9.99 -3.46 2.91
C GLN A 465 8.78 -2.54 3.08
N SER A 466 8.54 -1.67 2.09
CA SER A 466 7.32 -0.88 2.07
C SER A 466 6.12 -1.73 1.64
N HIS A 467 4.93 -1.27 1.99
CA HIS A 467 3.67 -1.94 1.69
C HIS A 467 3.52 -2.28 0.20
N GLU A 468 3.82 -1.31 -0.65
CA GLU A 468 3.70 -1.42 -2.10
C GLU A 468 4.80 -2.32 -2.69
N GLU A 469 6.06 -2.13 -2.24
CA GLU A 469 7.18 -2.96 -2.68
C GLU A 469 6.97 -4.43 -2.34
N LEU A 470 6.36 -4.75 -1.20
CA LEU A 470 6.17 -6.13 -0.77
C LEU A 470 5.30 -6.91 -1.76
N ALA A 471 4.24 -6.30 -2.27
CA ALA A 471 3.34 -6.94 -3.25
C ALA A 471 4.03 -7.20 -4.62
N HIS A 472 5.17 -6.54 -4.88
CA HIS A 472 5.98 -6.71 -6.10
C HIS A 472 7.32 -7.40 -5.84
N ASN A 473 7.62 -7.75 -4.59
CA ASN A 473 8.86 -8.43 -4.23
C ASN A 473 8.85 -9.87 -4.75
N ASP A 474 9.84 -10.22 -5.57
CA ASP A 474 9.95 -11.53 -6.21
C ASP A 474 10.09 -12.69 -5.21
N VAL A 475 10.75 -12.46 -4.05
CA VAL A 475 10.84 -13.46 -2.97
C VAL A 475 9.49 -13.67 -2.30
N VAL A 476 8.75 -12.58 -2.03
CA VAL A 476 7.39 -12.63 -1.46
C VAL A 476 6.42 -13.35 -2.39
N ILE A 477 6.43 -13.01 -3.67
CA ILE A 477 5.58 -13.64 -4.67
C ILE A 477 5.94 -15.12 -4.87
N SER A 478 7.23 -15.46 -4.83
CA SER A 478 7.68 -16.86 -4.89
C SER A 478 7.25 -17.62 -3.64
N LEU A 479 7.41 -17.05 -2.45
CA LEU A 479 6.91 -17.63 -1.21
C LEU A 479 5.40 -17.84 -1.28
N ALA A 480 4.62 -16.83 -1.63
CA ALA A 480 3.15 -16.95 -1.75
C ALA A 480 2.76 -18.04 -2.75
N THR A 481 3.44 -18.12 -3.90
CA THR A 481 3.25 -19.19 -4.89
C THR A 481 3.51 -20.56 -4.28
N ASP A 482 4.63 -20.74 -3.58
CA ASP A 482 4.98 -22.04 -2.99
C ASP A 482 4.03 -22.41 -1.85
N LEU A 483 3.58 -21.45 -1.04
CA LEU A 483 2.53 -21.67 -0.02
C LEU A 483 1.21 -22.18 -0.63
N LEU A 484 0.86 -21.69 -1.83
CA LEU A 484 -0.34 -22.13 -2.54
C LEU A 484 -0.20 -23.55 -3.10
N VAL A 485 1.00 -23.94 -3.58
CA VAL A 485 1.19 -25.22 -4.30
C VAL A 485 1.80 -26.34 -3.45
N VAL A 486 2.49 -26.04 -2.35
CA VAL A 486 3.09 -27.03 -1.44
C VAL A 486 2.06 -27.46 -0.40
N LYS A 487 1.98 -28.76 -0.12
CA LYS A 487 0.96 -29.32 0.79
C LYS A 487 1.06 -28.77 2.21
N ASP A 488 2.23 -28.85 2.79
CA ASP A 488 2.49 -28.37 4.16
C ASP A 488 3.83 -27.64 4.20
N MET A 489 3.79 -26.36 4.57
CA MET A 489 4.98 -25.53 4.71
C MET A 489 4.88 -24.67 5.97
N ASN A 490 5.99 -24.48 6.64
CA ASN A 490 6.12 -23.58 7.78
C ASN A 490 7.50 -22.93 7.79
N VAL A 491 7.73 -21.99 8.68
CA VAL A 491 8.96 -21.16 8.73
C VAL A 491 10.26 -21.96 8.94
N PHE A 492 10.19 -23.25 9.26
CA PHE A 492 11.34 -24.15 9.44
C PHE A 492 11.44 -25.22 8.36
N THR A 493 10.53 -25.25 7.40
CA THR A 493 10.44 -26.34 6.41
C THR A 493 11.47 -26.19 5.30
N THR A 494 11.78 -24.95 4.89
CA THR A 494 12.64 -24.67 3.74
C THR A 494 13.80 -23.75 4.08
N VAL A 495 14.90 -23.91 3.35
CA VAL A 495 16.06 -23.04 3.44
C VAL A 495 15.86 -21.71 2.69
N GLU A 496 14.98 -21.71 1.67
CA GLU A 496 14.73 -20.57 0.81
C GLU A 496 13.97 -19.45 1.53
N TYR A 497 13.11 -19.81 2.50
CA TYR A 497 12.22 -18.87 3.15
C TYR A 497 12.37 -18.90 4.68
N PRO A 498 13.45 -18.31 5.23
CA PRO A 498 13.57 -18.13 6.67
C PRO A 498 12.44 -17.22 7.19
N GLN A 499 12.08 -17.38 8.47
CA GLN A 499 10.98 -16.61 9.08
C GLN A 499 11.20 -15.09 8.99
N PHE A 500 12.44 -14.64 9.15
CA PHE A 500 12.83 -13.23 9.10
C PHE A 500 13.70 -12.98 7.88
N ASN A 501 13.23 -12.11 7.02
CA ASN A 501 13.80 -11.81 5.72
C ASN A 501 14.10 -10.33 5.60
N GLY A 502 15.22 -9.96 4.98
CA GLY A 502 15.58 -8.58 4.67
C GLY A 502 15.77 -8.34 3.16
N HIS A 503 15.21 -9.23 2.32
CA HIS A 503 15.35 -9.11 0.87
C HIS A 503 14.60 -7.90 0.34
N ARG A 504 15.26 -7.15 -0.55
CA ARG A 504 14.67 -6.03 -1.26
C ARG A 504 13.87 -6.50 -2.47
N ASN A 505 13.00 -5.60 -2.95
CA ASN A 505 12.30 -5.81 -4.21
C ASN A 505 13.30 -5.79 -5.38
N THR A 506 13.32 -6.87 -6.16
CA THR A 506 14.15 -7.03 -7.36
C THR A 506 13.30 -7.25 -8.62
N HIS A 507 11.99 -6.99 -8.55
CA HIS A 507 11.04 -7.26 -9.63
C HIS A 507 11.41 -6.53 -10.92
N ASP A 508 11.66 -5.22 -10.86
CA ASP A 508 12.04 -4.45 -12.03
C ASP A 508 13.44 -4.82 -12.53
N LEU A 509 14.36 -5.11 -11.63
CA LEU A 509 15.69 -5.62 -11.98
C LEU A 509 15.59 -6.92 -12.81
N ILE A 510 14.75 -7.87 -12.37
CA ILE A 510 14.51 -9.14 -13.10
C ILE A 510 13.87 -8.88 -14.46
N LYS A 511 12.91 -7.96 -14.52
CA LYS A 511 12.25 -7.55 -15.77
C LYS A 511 13.27 -6.99 -16.76
N TYR A 512 14.13 -6.08 -16.32
CA TYR A 512 15.15 -5.49 -17.20
C TYR A 512 16.24 -6.49 -17.59
N ILE A 513 16.59 -7.44 -16.73
CA ILE A 513 17.48 -8.55 -17.09
C ILE A 513 16.89 -9.37 -18.24
N LYS A 514 15.61 -9.76 -18.17
CA LYS A 514 14.93 -10.52 -19.23
C LYS A 514 14.89 -9.74 -20.55
N GLU A 515 14.62 -8.45 -20.49
CA GLU A 515 14.63 -7.57 -21.66
C GLU A 515 16.04 -7.49 -22.28
N ALA A 516 17.07 -7.30 -21.46
CA ALA A 516 18.45 -7.23 -21.91
C ALA A 516 18.96 -8.56 -22.50
N GLU A 517 18.55 -9.70 -21.94
CA GLU A 517 18.87 -11.03 -22.48
C GLU A 517 18.23 -11.30 -23.85
N ALA A 518 17.10 -10.68 -24.16
CA ALA A 518 16.42 -10.83 -25.43
C ALA A 518 17.04 -9.97 -26.55
N VAL A 519 18.00 -9.10 -26.23
CA VAL A 519 18.65 -8.22 -27.22
C VAL A 519 19.64 -8.98 -28.08
N ASP A 520 19.51 -8.86 -29.39
CA ASP A 520 20.54 -9.34 -30.35
C ASP A 520 21.71 -8.33 -30.36
N LEU A 521 22.75 -8.62 -29.56
CA LEU A 521 23.94 -7.77 -29.46
C LEU A 521 24.65 -7.49 -30.78
N SER A 522 24.47 -8.35 -31.79
CA SER A 522 25.09 -8.16 -33.10
C SER A 522 24.50 -6.99 -33.89
N THR A 523 23.33 -6.52 -33.52
CA THR A 523 22.63 -5.36 -34.12
C THR A 523 23.06 -4.01 -33.52
N LEU A 524 23.82 -4.02 -32.42
CA LEU A 524 24.24 -2.83 -31.67
C LEU A 524 25.62 -2.34 -32.12
N SER A 525 25.94 -1.09 -31.79
CA SER A 525 27.32 -0.63 -31.83
C SER A 525 28.18 -1.39 -30.80
N ALA A 526 29.49 -1.50 -31.04
CA ALA A 526 30.39 -2.19 -30.11
C ALA A 526 30.35 -1.54 -28.70
N GLU A 527 30.20 -0.21 -28.61
CA GLU A 527 30.13 0.52 -27.38
C GLU A 527 28.83 0.20 -26.60
N ASP A 528 27.67 0.21 -27.28
CA ASP A 528 26.38 -0.09 -26.66
C ASP A 528 26.29 -1.55 -26.22
N ALA A 529 26.80 -2.49 -27.05
CA ALA A 529 26.86 -3.90 -26.68
C ALA A 529 27.72 -4.14 -25.43
N GLU A 530 28.86 -3.43 -25.31
CA GLU A 530 29.72 -3.51 -24.13
C GLU A 530 29.03 -2.97 -22.88
N LYS A 531 28.39 -1.78 -22.95
CA LYS A 531 27.64 -1.16 -21.86
C LYS A 531 26.51 -2.05 -21.37
N LEU A 532 25.68 -2.53 -22.31
CA LEU A 532 24.54 -3.40 -21.97
C LEU A 532 25.02 -4.70 -21.31
N THR A 533 26.08 -5.31 -21.85
CA THR A 533 26.65 -6.54 -21.29
C THR A 533 27.19 -6.32 -19.87
N ALA A 534 27.87 -5.20 -19.64
CA ALA A 534 28.40 -4.86 -18.32
C ALA A 534 27.30 -4.66 -17.29
N ALA A 535 26.28 -3.87 -17.63
CA ALA A 535 25.11 -3.62 -16.78
C ALA A 535 24.33 -4.91 -16.49
N LEU A 536 24.10 -5.76 -17.50
CA LEU A 536 23.42 -7.05 -17.36
C LEU A 536 24.21 -8.00 -16.43
N ASN A 537 25.53 -8.09 -16.58
CA ASN A 537 26.36 -8.94 -15.73
C ASN A 537 26.34 -8.47 -14.27
N LYS A 538 26.36 -7.14 -14.04
CA LYS A 538 26.24 -6.57 -12.70
C LYS A 538 24.88 -6.88 -12.08
N ALA A 539 23.79 -6.68 -12.81
CA ALA A 539 22.44 -7.00 -12.38
C ALA A 539 22.29 -8.48 -11.98
N LYS A 540 22.79 -9.39 -12.82
CA LYS A 540 22.80 -10.84 -12.52
C LYS A 540 23.65 -11.17 -11.28
N ALA A 541 24.79 -10.50 -11.08
CA ALA A 541 25.62 -10.71 -9.91
C ALA A 541 24.89 -10.31 -8.61
N ILE A 542 24.13 -9.22 -8.63
CA ILE A 542 23.30 -8.78 -7.49
C ILE A 542 22.25 -9.84 -7.17
N LEU A 543 21.50 -10.34 -8.17
CA LEU A 543 20.50 -11.40 -7.94
C LEU A 543 21.10 -12.70 -7.41
N ALA A 544 22.36 -12.99 -7.73
CA ALA A 544 23.05 -14.20 -7.24
C ALA A 544 23.54 -14.07 -5.79
N THR A 545 23.45 -12.89 -5.17
CA THR A 545 23.87 -12.70 -3.78
C THR A 545 22.76 -13.15 -2.83
N THR A 546 23.11 -13.86 -1.75
CA THR A 546 22.16 -14.31 -0.71
C THR A 546 21.62 -13.14 0.11
N ILE A 547 22.39 -12.06 0.22
CA ILE A 547 22.02 -10.82 0.92
C ILE A 547 22.28 -9.67 -0.03
N ILE A 548 21.23 -9.01 -0.48
CA ILE A 548 21.32 -7.79 -1.29
C ILE A 548 21.47 -6.61 -0.33
N VAL A 549 22.57 -5.87 -0.47
CA VAL A 549 22.82 -4.66 0.31
C VAL A 549 21.92 -3.53 -0.22
N GLU A 550 21.43 -2.71 0.71
CA GLU A 550 20.58 -1.56 0.39
C GLU A 550 21.19 -0.65 -0.67
N GLY A 551 20.39 -0.26 -1.67
CA GLY A 551 20.82 0.57 -2.80
C GLY A 551 21.59 -0.17 -3.91
N GLU A 552 22.09 -1.40 -3.68
CA GLU A 552 22.83 -2.14 -4.72
C GLU A 552 21.90 -2.67 -5.83
N ALA A 553 20.72 -3.18 -5.46
CA ALA A 553 19.73 -3.64 -6.44
C ALA A 553 19.23 -2.48 -7.29
N GLU A 554 18.85 -1.37 -6.66
CA GLU A 554 18.39 -0.15 -7.33
C GLU A 554 19.46 0.49 -8.22
N ALA A 555 20.73 0.54 -7.74
CA ALA A 555 21.83 1.04 -8.57
C ALA A 555 22.07 0.17 -9.81
N ALA A 556 21.95 -1.15 -9.67
CA ALA A 556 22.08 -2.08 -10.80
C ALA A 556 20.87 -1.99 -11.75
N GLU A 557 19.68 -1.82 -11.22
CA GLU A 557 18.44 -1.60 -11.95
C GLU A 557 18.51 -0.33 -12.81
N ASN A 558 18.86 0.80 -12.19
CA ASN A 558 19.01 2.08 -12.90
C ASN A 558 20.10 2.02 -13.98
N GLU A 559 21.23 1.34 -13.71
CA GLU A 559 22.29 1.17 -14.70
C GLU A 559 21.81 0.33 -15.90
N LEU A 560 21.08 -0.75 -15.65
CA LEU A 560 20.53 -1.61 -16.70
C LEU A 560 19.41 -0.91 -17.47
N TYR A 561 18.52 -0.19 -16.78
CA TYR A 561 17.49 0.64 -17.41
C TYR A 561 18.10 1.67 -18.36
N ASN A 562 19.14 2.38 -17.92
CA ASN A 562 19.81 3.39 -18.75
C ASN A 562 20.50 2.76 -19.97
N ALA A 563 21.11 1.58 -19.82
CA ALA A 563 21.69 0.85 -20.95
C ALA A 563 20.63 0.41 -21.97
N LEU A 564 19.45 -0.02 -21.52
CA LEU A 564 18.29 -0.34 -22.38
C LEU A 564 17.73 0.92 -23.06
N ALA A 565 17.70 2.04 -22.37
CA ALA A 565 17.26 3.33 -22.91
C ALA A 565 18.24 3.88 -23.96
N ASP A 566 19.55 3.69 -23.77
CA ASP A 566 20.58 4.10 -24.74
C ASP A 566 20.41 3.41 -26.09
N ILE A 567 19.93 2.18 -26.10
CA ILE A 567 19.64 1.41 -27.34
C ILE A 567 18.20 1.56 -27.85
N GLY A 568 17.40 2.43 -27.21
CA GLY A 568 16.04 2.78 -27.67
C GLY A 568 14.94 1.79 -27.26
N LEU A 569 15.20 0.83 -26.37
CA LEU A 569 14.19 -0.10 -25.83
C LEU A 569 13.41 0.49 -24.66
N ARG A 570 13.90 1.58 -24.07
CA ARG A 570 13.25 2.35 -23.02
C ARG A 570 13.30 3.85 -23.33
N GLU A 571 12.38 4.60 -22.77
CA GLU A 571 12.46 6.08 -22.85
C GLU A 571 13.61 6.55 -21.97
N LYS A 572 14.42 7.49 -22.49
CA LYS A 572 15.43 8.14 -21.64
C LYS A 572 14.71 8.97 -20.60
N LYS A 573 14.95 8.68 -19.34
CA LYS A 573 14.54 9.60 -18.27
C LYS A 573 15.31 10.91 -18.47
N ASP A 574 14.63 11.95 -18.96
CA ASP A 574 15.22 13.30 -19.03
C ASP A 574 15.09 13.99 -17.66
N ASP A 575 15.81 13.45 -16.70
CA ASP A 575 15.78 13.90 -15.31
C ASP A 575 16.63 15.17 -15.08
N THR A 576 17.29 15.69 -16.12
CA THR A 576 18.25 16.80 -15.95
C THR A 576 17.59 18.04 -15.35
N MET A 577 16.38 18.40 -15.79
CA MET A 577 15.66 19.56 -15.28
C MET A 577 15.05 19.26 -13.89
N ASP A 578 14.53 18.08 -13.68
CA ASP A 578 13.91 17.66 -12.42
C ASP A 578 14.98 17.51 -11.34
N ASN A 579 16.13 16.95 -11.64
CA ASN A 579 17.28 16.89 -10.75
C ASN A 579 17.82 18.28 -10.37
N ILE A 580 17.89 19.22 -11.33
CA ILE A 580 18.25 20.61 -11.04
C ILE A 580 17.20 21.25 -10.12
N LEU A 581 15.91 21.05 -10.41
CA LEU A 581 14.82 21.58 -9.59
C LEU A 581 14.82 20.96 -8.19
N LEU A 582 15.09 19.67 -8.08
CA LEU A 582 15.22 18.98 -6.80
C LEU A 582 16.34 19.59 -5.95
N VAL A 583 17.56 19.70 -6.48
CA VAL A 583 18.69 20.30 -5.78
C VAL A 583 18.39 21.74 -5.37
N VAL A 584 17.79 22.53 -6.25
CA VAL A 584 17.44 23.94 -5.97
C VAL A 584 16.37 24.02 -4.87
N CYS A 585 15.30 23.24 -4.96
CA CYS A 585 14.21 23.26 -3.98
C CYS A 585 14.65 22.71 -2.63
N LYS A 586 15.39 21.61 -2.60
CA LYS A 586 15.97 21.01 -1.39
C LYS A 586 16.89 21.99 -0.69
N THR A 587 17.85 22.58 -1.42
CA THR A 587 18.78 23.57 -0.89
C THR A 587 18.06 24.83 -0.39
N ALA A 588 17.08 25.33 -1.13
CA ALA A 588 16.29 26.49 -0.69
C ALA A 588 15.49 26.20 0.59
N SER A 589 14.85 25.03 0.69
CA SER A 589 14.12 24.60 1.88
C SER A 589 15.05 24.50 3.10
N GLU A 590 16.21 23.89 2.93
CA GLU A 590 17.22 23.76 3.99
C GLU A 590 17.78 25.12 4.45
N LEU A 591 18.05 26.03 3.50
CA LEU A 591 18.50 27.39 3.82
C LEU A 591 17.40 28.18 4.57
N ILE A 592 16.14 28.09 4.13
CA ILE A 592 15.02 28.74 4.83
C ILE A 592 14.92 28.20 6.25
N TYR A 593 14.95 26.87 6.40
CA TYR A 593 14.92 26.22 7.72
C TYR A 593 16.07 26.67 8.61
N ARG A 594 17.29 26.74 8.06
CA ARG A 594 18.50 27.07 8.80
C ARG A 594 18.57 28.54 9.26
N TYR A 595 18.13 29.48 8.40
CA TYR A 595 18.28 30.91 8.66
C TYR A 595 17.04 31.58 9.24
N PHE A 596 15.84 31.04 8.98
CA PHE A 596 14.57 31.61 9.40
C PHE A 596 13.78 30.69 10.33
N GLY A 597 14.35 29.52 10.70
CA GLY A 597 13.72 28.51 11.51
C GLY A 597 12.64 27.71 10.75
N PRO A 598 11.97 26.78 11.44
CA PRO A 598 11.01 25.88 10.80
C PRO A 598 9.83 26.61 10.15
N ARG A 599 9.39 27.73 10.72
CA ARG A 599 8.26 28.52 10.22
C ARG A 599 8.62 29.48 9.07
N GLY A 600 9.91 29.62 8.73
CA GLY A 600 10.38 30.46 7.64
C GLY A 600 9.98 31.94 7.76
N PHE A 601 9.44 32.51 6.68
CA PHE A 601 9.10 33.94 6.63
C PHE A 601 7.83 34.31 7.39
N SER A 602 7.03 33.35 7.84
CA SER A 602 5.76 33.63 8.53
C SER A 602 5.92 33.98 10.02
N ASP A 603 7.09 33.69 10.61
CA ASP A 603 7.41 34.05 11.99
C ASP A 603 8.91 34.28 12.16
N PRO A 604 9.44 35.42 11.68
CA PRO A 604 10.88 35.70 11.69
C PRO A 604 11.47 35.93 13.09
N TYR A 605 10.64 36.00 14.14
CA TYR A 605 11.10 36.33 15.51
C TYR A 605 10.77 35.26 16.55
N GLY A 606 10.09 34.15 16.18
CA GLY A 606 9.94 33.00 17.06
C GLY A 606 9.14 33.23 18.36
N VAL A 607 8.09 34.09 18.35
CA VAL A 607 7.24 34.40 19.50
C VAL A 607 5.99 33.52 19.47
#